data_25fae7031c27aa0989d8882b3c7d0928
#
_entry.id   25fae7031c27aa0989d8882b3c7d0928
#
_cell.length_a   1.000
_cell.length_b   1.000
_cell.length_c   1.000
_cell.angle_alpha   90.00
_cell.angle_beta   90.00
_cell.angle_gamma   90.00
#
_symmetry.space_group_name_H-M   'P 1'
#
loop_
_entity.id
_entity.type
_entity.pdbx_description
1 polymer ?
#
loop_
_entity_poly.entity_id
_entity_poly.type
_entity_poly.pdbx_seq_one_letter_code
_entity_poly.pdbx_strand_id
1 'polypeptide(L)'
;MLDFALLTAHGPVMTDMLHTLTSPHLLCATDWTDYALVDSGHGRKLERFGGFHFIRPEPQAMWAPRQAEDAWRADGTFVAGQGRAEDDEEAGGWSLSPVLPDQWDVVYDGLRFIARPTPFRHLGFFPEQAPHWRWCADLISQFAATYQRPPRILNLFAYSGVASIHAARAGAEVTHVDASRKAIAQAFE
;
A
#
# COMPACT_ATOMS: atom_id res chain seq x y z
N MET A 1 18.66 30.66 -7.17
CA MET A 1 17.81 30.71 -8.36
C MET A 1 17.97 29.37 -9.03
N LEU A 2 17.07 28.43 -8.71
CA LEU A 2 17.09 27.05 -9.21
C LEU A 2 16.21 27.02 -10.46
N ASP A 3 16.82 26.81 -11.60
CA ASP A 3 16.15 26.63 -12.88
C ASP A 3 15.43 25.28 -12.90
N PHE A 4 14.10 25.32 -12.83
CA PHE A 4 13.27 24.17 -13.13
C PHE A 4 13.20 24.01 -14.66
N ALA A 5 14.13 23.25 -15.23
CA ALA A 5 14.00 22.79 -16.59
C ALA A 5 12.86 21.76 -16.65
N LEU A 6 11.69 22.17 -17.17
CA LEU A 6 10.64 21.26 -17.60
C LEU A 6 11.24 20.32 -18.65
N LEU A 7 11.46 19.07 -18.30
CA LEU A 7 11.71 17.99 -19.24
C LEU A 7 10.42 17.73 -20.03
N THR A 8 10.24 18.45 -21.14
CA THR A 8 9.27 18.07 -22.16
C THR A 8 9.81 16.85 -22.88
N ALA A 9 9.48 15.65 -22.38
CA ALA A 9 9.67 14.44 -23.13
C ALA A 9 8.63 14.43 -24.27
N HIS A 10 9.02 14.94 -25.43
CA HIS A 10 8.24 14.80 -26.65
C HIS A 10 8.41 13.38 -27.20
N GLY A 11 7.50 12.49 -26.82
CA GLY A 11 7.28 11.22 -27.50
C GLY A 11 5.77 11.03 -27.68
N PRO A 12 5.30 10.46 -28.79
CA PRO A 12 3.88 10.36 -29.13
C PRO A 12 3.05 9.53 -28.12
N VAL A 13 3.68 8.78 -27.23
CA VAL A 13 3.01 7.87 -26.28
C VAL A 13 2.34 8.61 -25.10
N MET A 14 2.85 9.76 -24.68
CA MET A 14 2.27 10.46 -23.53
C MET A 14 1.07 11.35 -23.89
N THR A 15 1.02 11.86 -25.10
CA THR A 15 -0.09 12.72 -25.55
C THR A 15 -1.35 11.91 -25.80
N ASP A 16 -1.22 10.67 -26.27
CA ASP A 16 -2.35 9.78 -26.54
C ASP A 16 -3.00 9.23 -25.26
N MET A 17 -2.20 9.02 -24.18
CA MET A 17 -2.73 8.59 -22.88
C MET A 17 -3.54 9.67 -22.17
N LEU A 18 -3.24 10.95 -22.38
CA LEU A 18 -3.95 12.06 -21.72
C LEU A 18 -5.31 12.36 -22.39
N HIS A 19 -5.49 11.99 -23.66
CA HIS A 19 -6.74 12.22 -24.38
C HIS A 19 -7.79 11.12 -24.20
N THR A 20 -7.43 9.97 -23.64
CA THR A 20 -8.35 8.83 -23.43
C THR A 20 -8.97 8.76 -22.03
N LEU A 21 -8.59 9.64 -21.11
CA LEU A 21 -9.16 9.66 -19.75
C LEU A 21 -10.48 10.43 -19.71
N THR A 22 -11.49 9.96 -20.44
CA THR A 22 -12.88 10.49 -20.37
C THR A 22 -13.70 9.89 -19.23
N SER A 23 -13.19 8.88 -18.54
CA SER A 23 -13.86 8.23 -17.40
C SER A 23 -12.85 7.82 -16.34
N PRO A 24 -13.20 7.89 -15.04
CA PRO A 24 -12.36 7.36 -13.97
C PRO A 24 -12.05 5.88 -14.21
N HIS A 25 -10.78 5.52 -14.15
CA HIS A 25 -10.37 4.11 -14.21
C HIS A 25 -10.35 3.53 -12.80
N LEU A 26 -11.23 2.57 -12.52
CA LEU A 26 -11.20 1.84 -11.27
C LEU A 26 -10.16 0.72 -11.35
N LEU A 27 -9.09 0.83 -10.58
CA LEU A 27 -8.05 -0.19 -10.46
C LEU A 27 -8.31 -1.02 -9.21
N CYS A 28 -8.36 -2.35 -9.36
CA CYS A 28 -8.57 -3.29 -8.26
C CYS A 28 -7.52 -4.40 -8.30
N ALA A 29 -6.99 -4.77 -7.12
CA ALA A 29 -6.19 -5.98 -6.96
C ALA A 29 -7.14 -7.13 -6.58
N THR A 30 -7.62 -7.87 -7.57
CA THR A 30 -8.57 -8.99 -7.38
C THR A 30 -7.87 -10.35 -7.22
N ASP A 31 -6.58 -10.40 -7.44
CA ASP A 31 -5.78 -11.63 -7.53
C ASP A 31 -4.78 -11.79 -6.37
N TRP A 32 -4.89 -11.00 -5.33
CA TRP A 32 -4.06 -11.14 -4.14
C TRP A 32 -4.64 -12.19 -3.18
N THR A 33 -4.03 -13.37 -3.14
CA THR A 33 -4.50 -14.48 -2.32
C THR A 33 -4.25 -14.27 -0.82
N ASP A 34 -3.18 -13.54 -0.44
CA ASP A 34 -2.81 -13.32 0.96
C ASP A 34 -3.41 -12.05 1.57
N TYR A 35 -4.13 -11.26 0.78
CA TYR A 35 -4.86 -10.11 1.29
C TYR A 35 -6.30 -10.12 0.81
N ALA A 36 -7.22 -9.72 1.68
CA ALA A 36 -8.60 -9.44 1.31
C ALA A 36 -9.22 -8.40 2.24
N LEU A 37 -9.97 -7.46 1.68
CA LEU A 37 -10.99 -6.72 2.42
C LEU A 37 -12.20 -7.66 2.57
N VAL A 38 -12.41 -8.18 3.77
CA VAL A 38 -13.45 -9.18 4.05
C VAL A 38 -14.81 -8.51 4.20
N ASP A 39 -14.85 -7.42 4.98
CA ASP A 39 -16.04 -6.62 5.19
C ASP A 39 -15.68 -5.19 5.62
N SER A 40 -16.61 -4.24 5.52
CA SER A 40 -16.43 -2.88 6.02
C SER A 40 -17.77 -2.24 6.34
N GLY A 41 -17.78 -1.31 7.29
CA GLY A 41 -18.95 -0.54 7.68
C GLY A 41 -18.82 0.02 9.08
N HIS A 42 -19.71 0.97 9.41
CA HIS A 42 -19.75 1.65 10.71
C HIS A 42 -18.38 2.19 11.17
N GLY A 43 -17.62 2.79 10.22
CA GLY A 43 -16.32 3.38 10.49
C GLY A 43 -15.18 2.38 10.68
N ARG A 44 -15.37 1.10 10.33
CA ARG A 44 -14.38 0.03 10.52
C ARG A 44 -14.28 -0.86 9.28
N LYS A 45 -13.19 -1.61 9.20
CA LYS A 45 -12.98 -2.66 8.20
C LYS A 45 -12.41 -3.91 8.83
N LEU A 46 -12.83 -5.06 8.33
CA LEU A 46 -12.28 -6.39 8.59
C LEU A 46 -11.44 -6.80 7.39
N GLU A 47 -10.17 -7.05 7.60
CA GLU A 47 -9.22 -7.42 6.56
C GLU A 47 -8.50 -8.70 6.93
N ARG A 48 -8.04 -9.45 5.92
CA ARG A 48 -7.19 -10.62 6.09
C ARG A 48 -5.80 -10.34 5.51
N PHE A 49 -4.77 -10.67 6.29
CA PHE A 49 -3.35 -10.57 5.92
C PHE A 49 -2.70 -11.94 6.17
N GLY A 50 -2.41 -12.68 5.10
CA GLY A 50 -2.02 -14.09 5.21
C GLY A 50 -3.14 -14.93 5.83
N GLY A 51 -2.83 -15.60 6.91
CA GLY A 51 -3.80 -16.42 7.67
C GLY A 51 -4.56 -15.66 8.76
N PHE A 52 -4.29 -14.37 8.99
CA PHE A 52 -4.77 -13.63 10.14
C PHE A 52 -5.73 -12.51 9.76
N HIS A 53 -6.72 -12.24 10.63
CA HIS A 53 -7.73 -11.21 10.43
C HIS A 53 -7.55 -10.04 11.38
N PHE A 54 -7.81 -8.84 10.86
CA PHE A 54 -7.64 -7.60 11.62
C PHE A 54 -8.84 -6.67 11.45
N ILE A 55 -9.26 -6.07 12.56
CA ILE A 55 -10.25 -4.98 12.56
C ILE A 55 -9.49 -3.67 12.74
N ARG A 56 -9.69 -2.74 11.81
CA ARG A 56 -9.05 -1.42 11.85
C ARG A 56 -10.06 -0.31 11.61
N PRO A 57 -9.83 0.91 12.11
CA PRO A 57 -10.64 2.07 11.79
C PRO A 57 -10.62 2.36 10.29
N GLU A 58 -11.79 2.68 9.75
CA GLU A 58 -12.00 3.18 8.39
C GLU A 58 -13.16 4.19 8.42
N PRO A 59 -12.89 5.46 8.80
CA PRO A 59 -13.94 6.46 9.01
C PRO A 59 -14.81 6.70 7.77
N GLN A 60 -14.29 6.44 6.58
CA GLN A 60 -15.02 6.60 5.33
C GLN A 60 -16.07 5.49 5.09
N ALA A 61 -15.99 4.36 5.80
CA ALA A 61 -16.96 3.27 5.71
C ALA A 61 -18.23 3.58 6.52
N MET A 62 -19.01 4.56 6.06
CA MET A 62 -20.22 5.05 6.74
C MET A 62 -21.46 4.16 6.55
N TRP A 63 -21.37 3.15 5.69
CA TRP A 63 -22.44 2.19 5.43
C TRP A 63 -22.51 1.11 6.51
N ALA A 64 -23.60 0.34 6.52
CA ALA A 64 -23.71 -0.85 7.35
C ALA A 64 -22.85 -1.98 6.79
N PRO A 65 -22.12 -2.75 7.62
CA PRO A 65 -21.37 -3.90 7.15
C PRO A 65 -22.30 -4.98 6.60
N ARG A 66 -21.77 -5.86 5.74
CA ARG A 66 -22.52 -6.97 5.14
C ARG A 66 -22.84 -8.07 6.14
N GLN A 67 -21.95 -8.28 7.11
CA GLN A 67 -22.13 -9.21 8.22
C GLN A 67 -22.41 -8.42 9.50
N ALA A 68 -23.12 -9.03 10.44
CA ALA A 68 -23.26 -8.45 11.77
C ALA A 68 -21.86 -8.33 12.42
N GLU A 69 -21.57 -7.20 13.05
CA GLU A 69 -20.22 -6.92 13.59
C GLU A 69 -19.80 -7.92 14.69
N ASP A 70 -20.75 -8.48 15.42
CA ASP A 70 -20.52 -9.54 16.39
C ASP A 70 -20.11 -10.89 15.75
N ALA A 71 -20.31 -11.05 14.44
CA ALA A 71 -19.81 -12.17 13.66
C ALA A 71 -18.37 -11.99 13.21
N TRP A 72 -17.82 -10.77 13.24
CA TRP A 72 -16.43 -10.53 12.87
C TRP A 72 -15.49 -11.22 13.87
N ARG A 73 -14.57 -12.01 13.34
CA ARG A 73 -13.50 -12.63 14.12
C ARG A 73 -12.19 -12.05 13.66
N ALA A 74 -11.38 -11.61 14.63
CA ALA A 74 -10.10 -10.99 14.33
C ALA A 74 -9.02 -11.48 15.32
N ASP A 75 -7.81 -11.64 14.80
CA ASP A 75 -6.60 -11.93 15.56
C ASP A 75 -5.99 -10.67 16.15
N GLY A 76 -6.34 -9.52 15.57
CA GLY A 76 -5.95 -8.20 16.08
C GLY A 76 -7.00 -7.14 15.80
N THR A 77 -7.18 -6.25 16.78
CA THR A 77 -8.07 -5.08 16.64
C THR A 77 -7.30 -3.84 17.03
N PHE A 78 -7.27 -2.85 16.15
CA PHE A 78 -6.72 -1.53 16.48
C PHE A 78 -7.81 -0.70 17.16
N VAL A 79 -7.52 -0.25 18.37
CA VAL A 79 -8.40 0.61 19.14
C VAL A 79 -7.82 2.02 19.09
N ALA A 80 -8.56 2.96 18.47
CA ALA A 80 -8.17 4.37 18.47
C ALA A 80 -8.10 4.87 19.91
N GLY A 81 -7.04 5.59 20.24
CA GLY A 81 -6.84 6.15 21.58
C GLY A 81 -7.89 7.20 21.88
N GLN A 82 -8.37 7.23 23.11
CA GLN A 82 -9.17 8.34 23.64
C GLN A 82 -8.22 9.52 23.99
N GLY A 83 -7.36 9.90 23.05
CA GLY A 83 -6.42 11.00 23.22
C GLY A 83 -7.11 12.36 23.12
N ARG A 84 -6.60 13.33 23.90
CA ARG A 84 -7.10 14.71 23.97
C ARG A 84 -6.84 15.59 22.74
N ALA A 85 -6.27 15.04 21.66
CA ALA A 85 -6.02 15.77 20.44
C ALA A 85 -6.97 15.21 19.36
N GLU A 86 -7.91 16.04 18.93
CA GLU A 86 -8.84 15.73 17.81
C GLU A 86 -8.10 15.47 16.48
N ASP A 87 -6.78 15.75 16.44
CA ASP A 87 -5.94 15.64 15.24
C ASP A 87 -5.11 14.34 15.19
N ASP A 88 -5.21 13.44 16.18
CA ASP A 88 -4.37 12.24 16.27
C ASP A 88 -5.19 10.96 16.07
N GLU A 89 -5.82 10.83 14.89
CA GLU A 89 -6.53 9.60 14.47
C GLU A 89 -5.60 8.36 14.44
N GLU A 90 -4.31 8.57 14.50
CA GLU A 90 -3.30 7.52 14.52
C GLU A 90 -2.92 7.08 15.94
N ALA A 91 -3.28 7.87 16.98
CA ALA A 91 -3.03 7.48 18.35
C ALA A 91 -3.96 6.35 18.77
N GLY A 92 -3.38 5.21 19.12
CA GLY A 92 -4.14 4.04 19.53
C GLY A 92 -3.24 2.87 19.88
N GLY A 93 -3.83 1.71 19.98
CA GLY A 93 -3.08 0.48 20.30
C GLY A 93 -3.77 -0.76 19.74
N TRP A 94 -2.97 -1.80 19.60
CA TRP A 94 -3.45 -3.10 19.18
C TRP A 94 -3.89 -3.94 20.37
N SER A 95 -5.08 -4.50 20.27
CA SER A 95 -5.50 -5.66 21.07
C SER A 95 -5.26 -6.90 20.22
N LEU A 96 -4.23 -7.68 20.57
CA LEU A 96 -3.76 -8.82 19.78
C LEU A 96 -4.08 -10.14 20.47
N SER A 97 -4.40 -11.15 19.67
CA SER A 97 -4.50 -12.53 20.12
C SER A 97 -3.12 -13.03 20.59
N PRO A 98 -3.05 -13.77 21.71
CA PRO A 98 -1.78 -14.30 22.24
C PRO A 98 -1.10 -15.33 21.33
N VAL A 99 -1.82 -15.87 20.34
CA VAL A 99 -1.29 -16.82 19.36
C VAL A 99 -0.81 -16.16 18.08
N LEU A 100 -1.01 -14.85 17.93
CA LEU A 100 -0.53 -14.11 16.76
C LEU A 100 1.00 -13.97 16.84
N PRO A 101 1.76 -14.35 15.80
CA PRO A 101 3.20 -14.11 15.78
C PRO A 101 3.51 -12.60 15.68
N ASP A 102 4.70 -12.19 16.11
CA ASP A 102 5.15 -10.81 16.02
C ASP A 102 5.22 -10.30 14.58
N GLN A 103 5.50 -11.21 13.64
CA GLN A 103 5.52 -10.95 12.20
C GLN A 103 5.28 -12.23 11.40
N TRP A 104 4.80 -12.06 10.17
CA TRP A 104 4.58 -13.19 9.23
C TRP A 104 4.74 -12.71 7.79
N ASP A 105 4.92 -13.67 6.90
CA ASP A 105 5.05 -13.42 5.47
C ASP A 105 3.69 -13.22 4.82
N VAL A 106 3.64 -12.29 3.88
CA VAL A 106 2.53 -12.06 2.95
C VAL A 106 3.11 -11.98 1.54
N VAL A 107 2.50 -12.68 0.59
CA VAL A 107 3.00 -12.77 -0.78
C VAL A 107 2.05 -12.05 -1.73
N TYR A 108 2.61 -11.24 -2.62
CA TYR A 108 1.91 -10.66 -3.75
C TYR A 108 2.79 -10.63 -4.98
N ASP A 109 2.26 -11.07 -6.11
CA ASP A 109 2.95 -11.07 -7.40
C ASP A 109 4.38 -11.67 -7.30
N GLY A 110 4.54 -12.75 -6.52
CA GLY A 110 5.82 -13.44 -6.32
C GLY A 110 6.84 -12.69 -5.45
N LEU A 111 6.50 -11.55 -4.89
CA LEU A 111 7.28 -10.85 -3.87
C LEU A 111 6.74 -11.15 -2.48
N ARG A 112 7.63 -11.31 -1.52
CA ARG A 112 7.33 -11.56 -0.13
C ARG A 112 7.60 -10.33 0.70
N PHE A 113 6.62 -9.93 1.51
CA PHE A 113 6.72 -8.82 2.46
C PHE A 113 6.51 -9.34 3.87
N ILE A 114 7.05 -8.63 4.84
CA ILE A 114 6.81 -8.89 6.25
C ILE A 114 5.60 -8.05 6.70
N ALA A 115 4.54 -8.73 7.14
CA ALA A 115 3.44 -8.11 7.86
C ALA A 115 3.71 -8.17 9.37
N ARG A 116 3.47 -7.07 10.08
CA ARG A 116 3.54 -6.99 11.54
C ARG A 116 2.70 -5.81 12.05
N PRO A 117 2.06 -5.91 13.21
CA PRO A 117 1.43 -4.77 13.84
C PRO A 117 2.47 -3.68 14.12
N THR A 118 2.24 -2.48 13.63
CA THR A 118 3.08 -1.32 13.93
C THR A 118 2.48 -0.53 15.10
N PRO A 119 3.19 0.42 15.72
CA PRO A 119 2.61 1.31 16.73
C PRO A 119 1.40 2.11 16.23
N PHE A 120 1.23 2.19 14.92
CA PHE A 120 0.10 2.79 14.23
C PHE A 120 -0.89 1.72 13.78
N ARG A 121 -2.01 2.13 13.15
CA ARG A 121 -3.04 1.23 12.62
C ARG A 121 -2.62 0.39 11.40
N HIS A 122 -1.35 0.45 10.99
CA HIS A 122 -0.86 -0.24 9.79
C HIS A 122 -0.13 -1.55 10.13
N LEU A 123 -0.09 -2.45 9.17
CA LEU A 123 0.58 -3.76 9.28
C LEU A 123 1.89 -3.83 8.48
N GLY A 124 2.53 -2.68 8.24
CA GLY A 124 3.84 -2.58 7.59
C GLY A 124 3.79 -2.24 6.11
N PHE A 125 2.63 -2.31 5.46
CA PHE A 125 2.44 -1.92 4.05
C PHE A 125 0.97 -1.54 3.79
N PHE A 126 0.70 -1.03 2.58
CA PHE A 126 -0.60 -0.50 2.15
C PHE A 126 -1.14 -1.35 1.00
N PRO A 127 -2.00 -2.36 1.27
CA PRO A 127 -2.49 -3.29 0.25
C PRO A 127 -3.26 -2.61 -0.89
N GLU A 128 -3.93 -1.50 -0.60
CA GLU A 128 -4.66 -0.70 -1.58
C GLU A 128 -3.78 -0.12 -2.69
N GLN A 129 -2.46 -0.11 -2.49
CA GLN A 129 -1.50 0.34 -3.50
C GLN A 129 -1.11 -0.74 -4.52
N ALA A 130 -1.52 -1.99 -4.32
CA ALA A 130 -1.15 -3.10 -5.20
C ALA A 130 -1.48 -2.86 -6.70
N PRO A 131 -2.65 -2.30 -7.07
CA PRO A 131 -2.93 -1.96 -8.47
C PRO A 131 -1.94 -0.94 -9.05
N HIS A 132 -1.50 0.03 -8.23
CA HIS A 132 -0.51 1.02 -8.66
C HIS A 132 0.88 0.40 -8.86
N TRP A 133 1.27 -0.57 -8.01
CA TRP A 133 2.56 -1.26 -8.19
C TRP A 133 2.59 -2.01 -9.53
N ARG A 134 1.50 -2.69 -9.88
CA ARG A 134 1.37 -3.39 -11.18
C ARG A 134 1.39 -2.41 -12.34
N TRP A 135 0.57 -1.37 -12.27
CA TRP A 135 0.53 -0.34 -13.31
C TRP A 135 1.91 0.30 -13.53
N CYS A 136 2.64 0.63 -12.46
CA CYS A 136 4.02 1.12 -12.56
C CYS A 136 4.95 0.09 -13.19
N ALA A 137 4.84 -1.19 -12.84
CA ALA A 137 5.67 -2.26 -13.42
C ALA A 137 5.45 -2.39 -14.93
N ASP A 138 4.20 -2.28 -15.38
CA ASP A 138 3.86 -2.30 -16.81
C ASP A 138 4.49 -1.11 -17.55
N LEU A 139 4.41 0.10 -16.99
CA LEU A 139 5.03 1.30 -17.57
C LEU A 139 6.56 1.19 -17.63
N ILE A 140 7.19 0.64 -16.59
CA ILE A 140 8.64 0.39 -16.53
C ILE A 140 9.05 -0.55 -17.66
N SER A 141 8.32 -1.65 -17.82
CA SER A 141 8.58 -2.64 -18.86
C SER A 141 8.43 -2.06 -20.27
N GLN A 142 7.37 -1.26 -20.49
CA GLN A 142 7.17 -0.55 -21.77
C GLN A 142 8.28 0.44 -22.07
N PHE A 143 8.70 1.21 -21.06
CA PHE A 143 9.81 2.15 -21.19
C PHE A 143 11.10 1.43 -21.56
N ALA A 144 11.44 0.36 -20.84
CA ALA A 144 12.65 -0.41 -21.09
C ALA A 144 12.67 -1.01 -22.51
N ALA A 145 11.52 -1.52 -22.98
CA ALA A 145 11.38 -2.04 -24.33
C ALA A 145 11.53 -0.95 -25.41
N THR A 146 10.97 0.24 -25.17
CA THR A 146 11.02 1.35 -26.12
C THR A 146 12.40 1.99 -26.22
N TYR A 147 13.03 2.24 -25.08
CA TYR A 147 14.28 3.01 -25.02
C TYR A 147 15.54 2.15 -24.86
N GLN A 148 15.40 0.84 -24.77
CA GLN A 148 16.49 -0.14 -24.63
C GLN A 148 17.42 0.18 -23.44
N ARG A 149 16.87 0.73 -22.38
CA ARG A 149 17.58 1.04 -21.13
C ARG A 149 16.60 1.04 -19.94
N PRO A 150 17.07 0.79 -18.71
CA PRO A 150 16.21 0.91 -17.53
C PRO A 150 15.75 2.36 -17.30
N PRO A 151 14.51 2.59 -16.85
CA PRO A 151 14.11 3.89 -16.34
C PRO A 151 14.74 4.13 -14.96
N ARG A 152 14.99 5.39 -14.65
CA ARG A 152 15.38 5.83 -13.30
C ARG A 152 14.15 6.36 -12.58
N ILE A 153 13.83 5.79 -11.42
CA ILE A 153 12.64 6.11 -10.64
C ILE A 153 13.03 6.68 -9.29
N LEU A 154 12.41 7.79 -8.92
CA LEU A 154 12.46 8.36 -7.58
C LEU A 154 11.14 8.05 -6.88
N ASN A 155 11.19 7.19 -5.85
CA ASN A 155 10.06 6.88 -4.98
C ASN A 155 10.17 7.73 -3.71
N LEU A 156 9.27 8.72 -3.57
CA LEU A 156 9.16 9.60 -2.40
C LEU A 156 8.09 9.06 -1.44
N PHE A 157 8.28 9.28 -0.14
CA PHE A 157 7.41 8.73 0.90
C PHE A 157 7.31 7.21 0.80
N ALA A 158 8.46 6.60 0.58
CA ALA A 158 8.55 5.24 0.08
C ALA A 158 8.29 4.16 1.15
N TYR A 159 8.14 4.56 2.42
CA TYR A 159 7.77 3.74 3.58
C TYR A 159 8.61 2.46 3.68
N SER A 160 7.98 1.30 3.80
CA SER A 160 8.64 -0.02 3.91
C SER A 160 9.19 -0.58 2.59
N GLY A 161 9.11 0.19 1.49
CA GLY A 161 9.80 -0.14 0.25
C GLY A 161 9.07 -1.04 -0.73
N VAL A 162 7.84 -1.46 -0.46
CA VAL A 162 7.11 -2.40 -1.33
C VAL A 162 7.00 -1.90 -2.77
N ALA A 163 6.63 -0.63 -2.98
CA ALA A 163 6.59 -0.03 -4.32
C ALA A 163 7.98 0.02 -4.98
N SER A 164 9.03 0.28 -4.19
CA SER A 164 10.42 0.30 -4.69
C SER A 164 10.86 -1.07 -5.19
N ILE A 165 10.54 -2.14 -4.44
CA ILE A 165 10.89 -3.52 -4.81
C ILE A 165 10.14 -3.94 -6.08
N HIS A 166 8.84 -3.61 -6.20
CA HIS A 166 8.09 -3.87 -7.42
C HIS A 166 8.68 -3.16 -8.63
N ALA A 167 9.05 -1.88 -8.50
CA ALA A 167 9.68 -1.12 -9.56
C ALA A 167 11.06 -1.67 -9.95
N ALA A 168 11.90 -2.03 -8.98
CA ALA A 168 13.21 -2.62 -9.21
C ALA A 168 13.11 -3.98 -9.89
N ARG A 169 12.17 -4.84 -9.46
CA ARG A 169 11.89 -6.14 -10.10
C ARG A 169 11.44 -5.98 -11.55
N ALA A 170 10.69 -4.93 -11.85
CA ALA A 170 10.27 -4.61 -13.22
C ALA A 170 11.42 -4.06 -14.08
N GLY A 171 12.62 -3.88 -13.53
CA GLY A 171 13.84 -3.48 -14.24
C GLY A 171 14.19 -1.99 -14.11
N ALA A 172 13.63 -1.26 -13.17
CA ALA A 172 14.00 0.14 -12.93
C ALA A 172 15.22 0.28 -12.02
N GLU A 173 15.99 1.36 -12.20
CA GLU A 173 16.93 1.88 -11.21
C GLU A 173 16.15 2.76 -10.23
N VAL A 174 16.02 2.32 -8.96
CA VAL A 174 15.14 2.98 -7.99
C VAL A 174 15.94 3.73 -6.94
N THR A 175 15.59 5.00 -6.72
CA THR A 175 16.00 5.76 -5.55
C THR A 175 14.83 5.80 -4.56
N HIS A 176 15.02 5.16 -3.40
CA HIS A 176 14.04 5.08 -2.32
C HIS A 176 14.30 6.17 -1.29
N VAL A 177 13.30 7.01 -0.99
CA VAL A 177 13.42 8.13 -0.05
C VAL A 177 12.24 8.15 0.90
N ASP A 178 12.54 8.14 2.19
CA ASP A 178 11.57 8.34 3.27
C ASP A 178 12.18 9.16 4.40
N ALA A 179 11.37 9.95 5.10
CA ALA A 179 11.80 10.74 6.25
C ALA A 179 11.94 9.90 7.53
N SER A 180 11.24 8.77 7.61
CA SER A 180 11.23 7.89 8.77
C SER A 180 12.41 6.92 8.74
N ARG A 181 13.34 7.08 9.68
CA ARG A 181 14.45 6.12 9.86
C ARG A 181 13.97 4.70 10.13
N LYS A 182 12.82 4.54 10.81
CA LYS A 182 12.22 3.23 11.09
C LYS A 182 11.69 2.57 9.81
N ALA A 183 11.04 3.36 8.94
CA ALA A 183 10.55 2.87 7.65
C ALA A 183 11.73 2.44 6.75
N ILE A 184 12.79 3.25 6.68
CA ILE A 184 14.01 2.91 5.95
C ILE A 184 14.64 1.62 6.49
N ALA A 185 14.76 1.47 7.81
CA ALA A 185 15.29 0.24 8.41
C ALA A 185 14.45 -0.99 8.04
N GLN A 186 13.12 -0.86 8.06
CA GLN A 186 12.21 -1.93 7.66
C GLN A 186 12.33 -2.29 6.18
N ALA A 187 12.64 -1.33 5.32
CA ALA A 187 12.82 -1.59 3.88
C ALA A 187 14.08 -2.42 3.57
N PHE A 188 15.02 -2.55 4.51
CA PHE A 188 16.23 -3.37 4.39
C PHE A 188 16.10 -4.78 5.01
N GLU A 189 15.00 -5.09 5.66
CA GLU A 189 14.71 -6.44 6.20
C GLU A 189 14.21 -7.38 5.09
#